data_05102d73070752bfd307b8400cb9fc41
#
_entry.id   05102d73070752bfd307b8400cb9fc41
#
_cell.length_a   1.000
_cell.length_b   1.000
_cell.length_c   1.000
_cell.angle_alpha   90.00
_cell.angle_beta   90.00
_cell.angle_gamma   90.00
#
_symmetry.space_group_name_H-M   'P 1'
#
loop_
_entity.id
_entity.type
_entity.pdbx_description
1 polymer ?
#
loop_
_entity_poly.entity_id
_entity_poly.type
_entity_poly.pdbx_seq_one_letter_code
_entity_poly.pdbx_strand_id
1 'polypeptide(L)'
;MKSNSILFVGCGDLGCRSGELLLDDGWQVAGLRRDIARLPEGVVGIEGDYTRAGELDILAALQPDFVVATFNPSDRSVEGYKKGFTRGATNLLAGLGNHRPRAILTVSSTRVYAERGGGWVDEASALAGDDPRALAMIAAERLLLESGHRCSVIRFAGIYGYPGGRLLERIRRGELSPQEPPRYSNRIHRDDCAGLLCHLLARVAAGVSLAPVYNGVDDCPAAQSEVDSWLAAAMGLPFRAPLTAGMPAGTFQEATSAGHKRCSNRLLHKSGYRLRYPDYRVGYGAVLAAAGAATAAGSGPG
;
A
#
# COMPACT_ATOMS: atom_id res chain seq x y z
N MET A 1 -18.53 -17.20 20.70
CA MET A 1 -17.03 -17.07 20.55
C MET A 1 -16.68 -15.61 20.79
N LYS A 2 -15.55 -15.30 21.45
CA LYS A 2 -15.10 -13.90 21.62
C LYS A 2 -14.76 -13.34 20.23
N SER A 3 -15.27 -12.13 19.90
CA SER A 3 -14.93 -11.44 18.67
C SER A 3 -13.43 -11.11 18.67
N ASN A 4 -12.74 -11.25 17.52
CA ASN A 4 -11.35 -10.79 17.39
C ASN A 4 -11.29 -9.27 17.49
N SER A 5 -10.26 -8.74 18.15
CA SER A 5 -9.98 -7.31 18.25
C SER A 5 -8.74 -6.93 17.46
N ILE A 6 -8.81 -5.77 16.79
CA ILE A 6 -7.72 -5.27 15.97
C ILE A 6 -7.48 -3.77 16.17
N LEU A 7 -6.22 -3.36 16.16
CA LEU A 7 -5.83 -1.96 16.08
C LEU A 7 -5.07 -1.66 14.80
N PHE A 8 -5.57 -0.68 14.04
CA PHE A 8 -4.84 -0.06 12.93
C PHE A 8 -4.02 1.12 13.42
N VAL A 9 -2.69 1.00 13.36
CA VAL A 9 -1.75 2.08 13.70
C VAL A 9 -1.45 2.89 12.44
N GLY A 10 -1.85 4.17 12.44
CA GLY A 10 -1.81 5.03 11.26
C GLY A 10 -3.04 4.83 10.34
N CYS A 11 -4.24 4.69 10.94
CA CYS A 11 -5.49 4.37 10.25
C CYS A 11 -5.89 5.41 9.19
N GLY A 12 -5.23 5.36 8.01
CA GLY A 12 -5.54 6.12 6.81
C GLY A 12 -6.54 5.41 5.91
N ASP A 13 -6.54 5.70 4.59
CA ASP A 13 -7.46 5.09 3.63
C ASP A 13 -7.44 3.55 3.67
N LEU A 14 -6.26 2.95 3.66
CA LEU A 14 -6.13 1.49 3.71
C LEU A 14 -6.65 0.89 5.02
N GLY A 15 -6.31 1.53 6.16
CA GLY A 15 -6.81 1.11 7.47
C GLY A 15 -8.32 1.23 7.59
N CYS A 16 -8.92 2.33 7.10
CA CYS A 16 -10.36 2.53 7.08
C CYS A 16 -11.06 1.45 6.24
N ARG A 17 -10.60 1.21 5.01
CA ARG A 17 -11.18 0.17 4.12
C ARG A 17 -11.09 -1.23 4.70
N SER A 18 -9.93 -1.57 5.27
CA SER A 18 -9.78 -2.88 5.93
C SER A 18 -10.64 -2.96 7.18
N GLY A 19 -10.78 -1.83 7.90
CA GLY A 19 -11.62 -1.75 9.09
C GLY A 19 -13.08 -1.98 8.78
N GLU A 20 -13.64 -1.37 7.72
CA GLU A 20 -15.00 -1.59 7.27
C GLU A 20 -15.26 -3.08 6.95
N LEU A 21 -14.37 -3.71 6.17
CA LEU A 21 -14.50 -5.14 5.86
C LEU A 21 -14.46 -6.03 7.10
N LEU A 22 -13.62 -5.70 8.08
CA LEU A 22 -13.52 -6.47 9.32
C LEU A 22 -14.71 -6.24 10.27
N LEU A 23 -15.30 -5.03 10.26
CA LEU A 23 -16.55 -4.76 10.99
C LEU A 23 -17.69 -5.62 10.43
N ASP A 24 -17.81 -5.70 9.09
CA ASP A 24 -18.79 -6.58 8.42
C ASP A 24 -18.60 -8.06 8.80
N ASP A 25 -17.34 -8.48 9.03
CA ASP A 25 -16.98 -9.81 9.51
C ASP A 25 -17.12 -9.97 11.05
N GLY A 26 -17.66 -8.97 11.75
CA GLY A 26 -17.94 -9.00 13.19
C GLY A 26 -16.72 -8.79 14.09
N TRP A 27 -15.62 -8.21 13.60
CA TRP A 27 -14.46 -7.87 14.42
C TRP A 27 -14.68 -6.57 15.19
N GLN A 28 -13.98 -6.42 16.32
CA GLN A 28 -13.87 -5.16 17.04
C GLN A 28 -12.69 -4.38 16.48
N VAL A 29 -12.97 -3.25 15.83
CA VAL A 29 -11.97 -2.47 15.11
C VAL A 29 -11.69 -1.15 15.80
N ALA A 30 -10.41 -0.89 16.08
CA ALA A 30 -9.91 0.40 16.55
C ALA A 30 -8.93 0.99 15.53
N GLY A 31 -8.91 2.31 15.42
CA GLY A 31 -8.01 3.04 14.53
C GLY A 31 -7.30 4.19 15.22
N LEU A 32 -5.96 4.14 15.26
CA LEU A 32 -5.14 5.23 15.78
C LEU A 32 -4.73 6.17 14.65
N ARG A 33 -5.09 7.44 14.78
CA ARG A 33 -4.72 8.52 13.86
C ARG A 33 -4.88 9.90 14.52
N ARG A 34 -4.26 10.92 13.92
CA ARG A 34 -4.29 12.31 14.42
C ARG A 34 -5.66 12.98 14.33
N ASP A 35 -6.48 12.61 13.36
CA ASP A 35 -7.82 13.18 13.11
C ASP A 35 -8.83 12.03 13.05
N ILE A 36 -9.41 11.71 14.21
CA ILE A 36 -10.35 10.59 14.36
C ILE A 36 -11.71 10.84 13.70
N ALA A 37 -12.06 12.10 13.40
CA ALA A 37 -13.32 12.43 12.72
C ALA A 37 -13.44 11.83 11.30
N ARG A 38 -12.33 11.36 10.74
CA ARG A 38 -12.29 10.70 9.41
C ARG A 38 -12.38 9.18 9.47
N LEU A 39 -12.58 8.62 10.64
CA LEU A 39 -12.76 7.17 10.77
C LEU A 39 -14.20 6.79 10.33
N PRO A 40 -14.36 5.60 9.73
CA PRO A 40 -15.68 5.08 9.41
C PRO A 40 -16.51 4.85 10.67
N GLU A 41 -17.83 4.85 10.52
CA GLU A 41 -18.75 4.46 11.57
C GLU A 41 -18.42 3.03 12.08
N GLY A 42 -18.53 2.82 13.38
CA GLY A 42 -18.20 1.53 14.01
C GLY A 42 -16.72 1.32 14.35
N VAL A 43 -15.79 2.12 13.79
CA VAL A 43 -14.38 2.08 14.18
C VAL A 43 -14.14 2.93 15.42
N VAL A 44 -13.61 2.31 16.49
CA VAL A 44 -13.25 3.02 17.72
C VAL A 44 -12.03 3.92 17.47
N GLY A 45 -12.21 5.23 17.57
CA GLY A 45 -11.15 6.21 17.33
C GLY A 45 -10.20 6.35 18.50
N ILE A 46 -8.89 6.30 18.23
CA ILE A 46 -7.83 6.64 19.17
C ILE A 46 -7.03 7.78 18.56
N GLU A 47 -7.10 8.95 19.18
CA GLU A 47 -6.31 10.08 18.71
C GLU A 47 -4.85 9.90 19.11
N GLY A 48 -3.93 10.03 18.15
CA GLY A 48 -2.49 9.89 18.40
C GLY A 48 -1.65 9.96 17.13
N ASP A 49 -0.37 10.22 17.32
CA ASP A 49 0.68 10.26 16.30
C ASP A 49 1.73 9.18 16.58
N TYR A 50 1.64 8.05 15.90
CA TYR A 50 2.54 6.92 16.08
C TYR A 50 4.03 7.27 15.89
N THR A 51 4.35 8.44 15.31
CA THR A 51 5.74 8.92 15.17
C THR A 51 6.28 9.59 16.43
N ARG A 52 5.45 9.80 17.45
CA ARG A 52 5.81 10.38 18.74
C ARG A 52 5.97 9.27 19.78
N ALA A 53 7.01 9.38 20.61
CA ALA A 53 7.23 8.43 21.69
C ALA A 53 6.09 8.54 22.74
N GLY A 54 5.67 7.41 23.30
CA GLY A 54 4.60 7.31 24.30
C GLY A 54 3.18 7.30 23.75
N GLU A 55 2.94 7.79 22.53
CA GLU A 55 1.60 7.85 21.92
C GLU A 55 1.01 6.46 21.62
N LEU A 56 1.82 5.41 21.66
CA LEU A 56 1.41 4.01 21.48
C LEU A 56 1.37 3.20 22.79
N ASP A 57 1.61 3.82 23.96
CA ASP A 57 1.57 3.12 25.26
C ASP A 57 0.17 2.58 25.57
N ILE A 58 -0.86 3.12 24.92
CA ILE A 58 -2.23 2.62 24.97
C ILE A 58 -2.36 1.17 24.52
N LEU A 59 -1.43 0.66 23.66
CA LEU A 59 -1.42 -0.73 23.19
C LEU A 59 -1.31 -1.74 24.33
N ALA A 60 -0.51 -1.41 25.36
CA ALA A 60 -0.34 -2.28 26.53
C ALA A 60 -1.63 -2.43 27.35
N ALA A 61 -2.50 -1.41 27.35
CA ALA A 61 -3.79 -1.42 28.02
C ALA A 61 -4.89 -2.05 27.15
N LEU A 62 -4.94 -1.73 25.85
CA LEU A 62 -5.94 -2.24 24.91
C LEU A 62 -5.80 -3.72 24.64
N GLN A 63 -4.56 -4.22 24.61
CA GLN A 63 -4.23 -5.63 24.31
C GLN A 63 -4.98 -6.20 23.09
N PRO A 64 -4.89 -5.56 21.90
CA PRO A 64 -5.60 -6.05 20.72
C PRO A 64 -5.07 -7.42 20.28
N ASP A 65 -5.95 -8.32 19.84
CA ASP A 65 -5.55 -9.62 19.29
C ASP A 65 -4.65 -9.48 18.07
N PHE A 66 -4.87 -8.42 17.27
CA PHE A 66 -4.14 -8.13 16.04
C PHE A 66 -3.74 -6.66 15.94
N VAL A 67 -2.61 -6.40 15.29
CA VAL A 67 -2.16 -5.04 14.97
C VAL A 67 -1.84 -4.96 13.48
N VAL A 68 -2.32 -3.90 12.82
CA VAL A 68 -1.91 -3.55 11.45
C VAL A 68 -1.27 -2.18 11.46
N ALA A 69 0.02 -2.11 11.10
CA ALA A 69 0.74 -0.86 10.98
C ALA A 69 0.74 -0.39 9.52
N THR A 70 0.02 0.70 9.23
CA THR A 70 -0.02 1.33 7.90
C THR A 70 0.86 2.59 7.91
N PHE A 71 2.15 2.39 8.14
CA PHE A 71 3.12 3.48 8.21
C PHE A 71 3.24 4.22 6.87
N ASN A 72 3.38 5.54 6.98
CA ASN A 72 3.61 6.42 5.85
C ASN A 72 4.71 7.43 6.18
N PRO A 73 5.51 7.88 5.21
CA PRO A 73 6.46 8.95 5.47
C PRO A 73 5.72 10.25 5.84
N SER A 74 6.24 11.02 6.78
CA SER A 74 5.65 12.33 7.14
C SER A 74 5.73 13.33 5.99
N ASP A 75 6.78 13.20 5.17
CA ASP A 75 7.03 13.94 3.94
C ASP A 75 7.97 13.14 3.02
N ARG A 76 8.34 13.69 1.86
CA ARG A 76 9.18 13.00 0.88
C ARG A 76 10.69 13.03 1.17
N SER A 77 11.13 13.66 2.26
CA SER A 77 12.53 13.67 2.67
C SER A 77 12.97 12.32 3.24
N VAL A 78 14.27 12.11 3.34
CA VAL A 78 14.84 10.93 4.02
C VAL A 78 14.43 10.92 5.49
N GLU A 79 14.42 12.08 6.15
CA GLU A 79 14.02 12.19 7.54
C GLU A 79 12.52 11.91 7.73
N GLY A 80 11.67 12.33 6.78
CA GLY A 80 10.26 11.98 6.76
C GLY A 80 10.03 10.46 6.67
N TYR A 81 10.84 9.75 5.89
CA TYR A 81 10.81 8.29 5.83
C TYR A 81 11.29 7.63 7.13
N LYS A 82 12.39 8.11 7.72
CA LYS A 82 12.87 7.63 9.03
C LYS A 82 11.81 7.85 10.12
N LYS A 83 11.21 9.04 10.15
CA LYS A 83 10.15 9.38 11.10
C LYS A 83 8.93 8.47 10.92
N GLY A 84 8.44 8.32 9.71
CA GLY A 84 7.24 7.55 9.43
C GLY A 84 7.42 6.04 9.61
N PHE A 85 8.53 5.47 9.16
CA PHE A 85 8.77 4.03 9.18
C PHE A 85 9.61 3.56 10.36
N THR A 86 10.88 3.96 10.44
CA THR A 86 11.80 3.43 11.47
C THR A 86 11.34 3.81 12.88
N ARG A 87 11.05 5.10 13.12
CA ARG A 87 10.56 5.58 14.43
C ARG A 87 9.17 5.02 14.74
N GLY A 88 8.27 4.93 13.73
CA GLY A 88 6.96 4.30 13.87
C GLY A 88 7.07 2.84 14.36
N ALA A 89 7.95 2.05 13.75
CA ALA A 89 8.20 0.66 14.17
C ALA A 89 8.77 0.58 15.58
N THR A 90 9.74 1.45 15.91
CA THR A 90 10.32 1.52 17.28
C THR A 90 9.25 1.85 18.31
N ASN A 91 8.41 2.85 18.07
CA ASN A 91 7.35 3.26 18.99
C ASN A 91 6.27 2.17 19.12
N LEU A 92 5.95 1.47 18.02
CA LEU A 92 5.01 0.34 18.06
C LEU A 92 5.50 -0.76 18.99
N LEU A 93 6.76 -1.17 18.85
CA LEU A 93 7.35 -2.20 19.70
C LEU A 93 7.43 -1.77 21.16
N ALA A 94 7.80 -0.50 21.43
CA ALA A 94 7.81 0.06 22.77
C ALA A 94 6.41 0.06 23.40
N GLY A 95 5.39 0.53 22.65
CA GLY A 95 4.00 0.61 23.13
C GLY A 95 3.35 -0.75 23.38
N LEU A 96 3.79 -1.81 22.70
CA LEU A 96 3.34 -3.18 22.98
C LEU A 96 3.80 -3.68 24.37
N GLY A 97 4.96 -3.24 24.86
CA GLY A 97 5.50 -3.73 26.14
C GLY A 97 5.55 -5.25 26.20
N ASN A 98 4.85 -5.81 27.19
CA ASN A 98 4.74 -7.27 27.37
C ASN A 98 3.59 -7.90 26.57
N HIS A 99 2.74 -7.09 25.91
CA HIS A 99 1.64 -7.62 25.13
C HIS A 99 2.17 -8.36 23.89
N ARG A 100 1.55 -9.48 23.57
CA ARG A 100 1.91 -10.34 22.43
C ARG A 100 0.69 -10.58 21.57
N PRO A 101 0.40 -9.70 20.58
CA PRO A 101 -0.70 -9.92 19.65
C PRO A 101 -0.49 -11.21 18.84
N ARG A 102 -1.57 -11.82 18.41
CA ARG A 102 -1.56 -13.04 17.59
C ARG A 102 -0.83 -12.83 16.26
N ALA A 103 -0.90 -11.63 15.71
CA ALA A 103 -0.07 -11.18 14.58
C ALA A 103 0.06 -9.66 14.53
N ILE A 104 1.19 -9.21 13.97
CA ILE A 104 1.42 -7.84 13.51
C ILE A 104 1.60 -7.90 11.99
N LEU A 105 0.72 -7.22 11.25
CA LEU A 105 0.95 -6.98 9.82
C LEU A 105 1.49 -5.57 9.65
N THR A 106 2.54 -5.39 8.86
CA THR A 106 3.06 -4.05 8.54
C THR A 106 3.08 -3.81 7.05
N VAL A 107 2.58 -2.65 6.65
CA VAL A 107 2.59 -2.21 5.26
C VAL A 107 3.94 -1.58 4.94
N SER A 108 4.57 -2.08 3.88
CA SER A 108 5.80 -1.60 3.30
C SER A 108 5.62 -1.37 1.79
N SER A 109 6.69 -1.25 1.04
CA SER A 109 6.64 -1.00 -0.40
C SER A 109 7.68 -1.83 -1.16
N THR A 110 7.34 -2.21 -2.37
CA THR A 110 8.28 -2.80 -3.34
C THR A 110 9.47 -1.90 -3.69
N ARG A 111 9.48 -0.64 -3.22
CA ARG A 111 10.63 0.27 -3.30
C ARG A 111 11.89 -0.31 -2.66
N VAL A 112 11.73 -1.16 -1.64
CA VAL A 112 12.86 -1.75 -0.88
C VAL A 112 13.76 -2.66 -1.70
N TYR A 113 13.34 -3.15 -2.87
CA TYR A 113 14.15 -4.02 -3.71
C TYR A 113 15.27 -3.26 -4.43
N ALA A 114 16.43 -3.92 -4.59
CA ALA A 114 17.61 -3.37 -5.27
C ALA A 114 17.45 -3.28 -6.79
N GLU A 115 16.60 -4.14 -7.38
CA GLU A 115 16.43 -4.24 -8.84
C GLU A 115 15.99 -2.90 -9.48
N ARG A 116 16.68 -2.48 -10.54
CA ARG A 116 16.46 -1.21 -11.28
C ARG A 116 16.49 -1.39 -12.80
N GLY A 117 16.80 -2.60 -13.30
CA GLY A 117 16.96 -2.92 -14.74
C GLY A 117 15.73 -3.56 -15.38
N GLY A 118 14.59 -3.65 -14.67
CA GLY A 118 13.38 -4.29 -15.18
C GLY A 118 13.34 -5.80 -14.96
N GLY A 119 14.27 -6.37 -14.20
CA GLY A 119 14.30 -7.78 -13.83
C GLY A 119 13.13 -8.19 -12.92
N TRP A 120 12.95 -9.50 -12.76
CA TRP A 120 11.99 -10.06 -11.82
C TRP A 120 12.56 -10.08 -10.39
N VAL A 121 11.70 -9.76 -9.42
CA VAL A 121 11.98 -9.87 -8.00
C VAL A 121 10.86 -10.63 -7.29
N ASP A 122 11.22 -11.34 -6.25
CA ASP A 122 10.33 -11.97 -5.28
C ASP A 122 10.69 -11.53 -3.85
N GLU A 123 10.04 -12.10 -2.86
CA GLU A 123 10.21 -11.71 -1.47
C GLU A 123 11.61 -12.01 -0.92
N ALA A 124 12.38 -12.92 -1.54
CA ALA A 124 13.75 -13.28 -1.17
C ALA A 124 14.82 -12.44 -1.91
N SER A 125 14.41 -11.64 -2.89
CA SER A 125 15.35 -10.86 -3.72
C SER A 125 16.07 -9.77 -2.92
N ALA A 126 17.26 -9.40 -3.40
CA ALA A 126 18.14 -8.42 -2.75
C ALA A 126 17.43 -7.08 -2.49
N LEU A 127 17.70 -6.51 -1.31
CA LEU A 127 17.19 -5.21 -0.90
C LEU A 127 18.18 -4.10 -1.27
N ALA A 128 17.64 -2.90 -1.49
CA ALA A 128 18.42 -1.71 -1.85
C ALA A 128 19.41 -1.33 -0.74
N GLY A 129 20.64 -1.05 -1.13
CA GLY A 129 21.70 -0.59 -0.23
C GLY A 129 22.06 0.90 -0.38
N ASP A 130 21.55 1.55 -1.42
CA ASP A 130 21.95 2.89 -1.89
C ASP A 130 20.82 3.93 -1.89
N ASP A 131 19.57 3.54 -1.63
CA ASP A 131 18.43 4.46 -1.52
C ASP A 131 18.13 4.75 -0.04
N PRO A 132 18.45 5.94 0.50
CA PRO A 132 18.23 6.24 1.92
C PRO A 132 16.78 6.15 2.37
N ARG A 133 15.81 6.35 1.48
CA ARG A 133 14.38 6.18 1.77
C ARG A 133 14.02 4.70 1.87
N ALA A 134 14.54 3.88 0.96
CA ALA A 134 14.38 2.42 1.04
C ALA A 134 15.04 1.86 2.30
N LEU A 135 16.23 2.34 2.66
CA LEU A 135 16.93 1.93 3.88
C LEU A 135 16.11 2.21 5.16
N ALA A 136 15.41 3.34 5.24
CA ALA A 136 14.52 3.65 6.37
C ALA A 136 13.35 2.65 6.47
N MET A 137 12.79 2.24 5.35
CA MET A 137 11.74 1.21 5.29
C MET A 137 12.28 -0.18 5.65
N ILE A 138 13.43 -0.56 5.10
CA ILE A 138 14.11 -1.83 5.40
C ILE A 138 14.45 -1.93 6.89
N ALA A 139 14.90 -0.83 7.50
CA ALA A 139 15.16 -0.79 8.94
C ALA A 139 13.90 -1.06 9.76
N ALA A 140 12.74 -0.48 9.37
CA ALA A 140 11.47 -0.75 10.02
C ALA A 140 11.00 -2.20 9.84
N GLU A 141 11.14 -2.77 8.63
CA GLU A 141 10.83 -4.18 8.36
C GLU A 141 11.66 -5.10 9.26
N ARG A 142 12.99 -4.86 9.35
CA ARG A 142 13.90 -5.66 10.19
C ARG A 142 13.56 -5.56 11.67
N LEU A 143 13.34 -4.35 12.19
CA LEU A 143 12.94 -4.14 13.58
C LEU A 143 11.72 -4.99 13.94
N LEU A 144 10.72 -5.04 13.09
CA LEU A 144 9.49 -5.80 13.34
C LEU A 144 9.70 -7.30 13.18
N LEU A 145 10.37 -7.75 12.11
CA LEU A 145 10.62 -9.18 11.85
C LEU A 145 11.55 -9.82 12.90
N GLU A 146 12.51 -9.07 13.45
CA GLU A 146 13.48 -9.53 14.44
C GLU A 146 13.00 -9.32 15.90
N SER A 147 11.82 -8.72 16.10
CA SER A 147 11.30 -8.34 17.43
C SER A 147 10.85 -9.52 18.31
N GLY A 148 10.79 -10.73 17.77
CA GLY A 148 10.21 -11.90 18.45
C GLY A 148 8.70 -11.95 18.45
N HIS A 149 7.99 -10.93 17.90
CA HIS A 149 6.56 -10.99 17.62
C HIS A 149 6.29 -11.76 16.33
N ARG A 150 5.08 -12.28 16.19
CA ARG A 150 4.61 -12.88 14.91
C ARG A 150 4.32 -11.75 13.91
N CYS A 151 5.31 -11.35 13.15
CA CYS A 151 5.20 -10.26 12.17
C CYS A 151 5.18 -10.77 10.74
N SER A 152 4.39 -10.10 9.89
CA SER A 152 4.47 -10.25 8.43
C SER A 152 4.47 -8.88 7.77
N VAL A 153 5.36 -8.69 6.79
CA VAL A 153 5.51 -7.48 6.00
C VAL A 153 4.78 -7.63 4.68
N ILE A 154 3.95 -6.66 4.33
CA ILE A 154 3.28 -6.63 3.02
C ILE A 154 3.86 -5.47 2.21
N ARG A 155 4.68 -5.79 1.19
CA ARG A 155 5.31 -4.84 0.29
C ARG A 155 4.37 -4.50 -0.85
N PHE A 156 3.56 -3.48 -0.69
CA PHE A 156 2.68 -3.03 -1.76
C PHE A 156 3.44 -2.29 -2.85
N ALA A 157 2.99 -2.48 -4.10
CA ALA A 157 3.42 -1.67 -5.24
C ALA A 157 2.66 -0.34 -5.30
N GLY A 158 2.62 0.30 -6.46
CA GLY A 158 1.86 1.53 -6.66
C GLY A 158 0.37 1.31 -6.43
N ILE A 159 -0.15 1.77 -5.29
CA ILE A 159 -1.58 1.65 -4.96
C ILE A 159 -2.37 2.62 -5.81
N TYR A 160 -3.42 2.12 -6.48
CA TYR A 160 -4.34 2.89 -7.29
C TYR A 160 -5.80 2.57 -6.95
N GLY A 161 -6.76 3.19 -7.65
CA GLY A 161 -8.19 2.99 -7.40
C GLY A 161 -8.90 4.28 -6.96
N TYR A 162 -8.22 5.43 -7.06
CA TYR A 162 -8.79 6.75 -6.76
C TYR A 162 -9.29 7.40 -8.05
N PRO A 163 -10.53 7.94 -8.10
CA PRO A 163 -11.07 8.59 -9.30
C PRO A 163 -10.24 9.79 -9.80
N GLY A 164 -9.63 10.56 -8.88
CA GLY A 164 -8.70 11.67 -9.16
C GLY A 164 -7.24 11.29 -9.02
N GLY A 165 -6.86 10.03 -9.33
CA GLY A 165 -5.49 9.55 -9.15
C GLY A 165 -4.48 10.27 -10.07
N ARG A 166 -3.27 10.52 -9.56
CA ARG A 166 -2.20 11.26 -10.26
C ARG A 166 -1.91 10.73 -11.68
N LEU A 167 -2.02 9.42 -11.89
CA LEU A 167 -1.80 8.84 -13.21
C LEU A 167 -2.89 9.28 -14.18
N LEU A 168 -4.16 9.20 -13.78
CA LEU A 168 -5.28 9.65 -14.62
C LEU A 168 -5.19 11.13 -14.96
N GLU A 169 -4.80 11.98 -14.00
CA GLU A 169 -4.58 13.41 -14.23
C GLU A 169 -3.43 13.67 -15.21
N ARG A 170 -2.31 12.93 -15.06
CA ARG A 170 -1.18 12.99 -15.98
C ARG A 170 -1.58 12.63 -17.41
N ILE A 171 -2.35 11.55 -17.57
CA ILE A 171 -2.86 11.13 -18.88
C ILE A 171 -3.80 12.17 -19.48
N ARG A 172 -4.70 12.78 -18.67
CA ARG A 172 -5.59 13.88 -19.14
C ARG A 172 -4.80 15.07 -19.69
N ARG A 173 -3.63 15.36 -19.13
CA ARG A 173 -2.73 16.42 -19.63
C ARG A 173 -1.92 16.00 -20.85
N GLY A 174 -2.06 14.76 -21.34
CA GLY A 174 -1.31 14.23 -22.47
C GLY A 174 0.17 13.90 -22.15
N GLU A 175 0.51 13.81 -20.89
CA GLU A 175 1.88 13.49 -20.42
C GLU A 175 2.06 11.97 -20.39
N LEU A 176 2.46 11.37 -21.52
CA LEU A 176 2.68 9.93 -21.65
C LEU A 176 4.14 9.56 -21.43
N SER A 177 4.38 8.35 -20.93
CA SER A 177 5.72 7.82 -20.76
C SER A 177 6.34 7.42 -22.10
N PRO A 178 7.68 7.54 -22.30
CA PRO A 178 8.38 7.04 -23.48
C PRO A 178 8.15 5.54 -23.67
N GLN A 179 8.05 5.12 -24.93
CA GLN A 179 7.91 3.70 -25.28
C GLN A 179 9.24 2.95 -25.15
N GLU A 180 10.34 3.61 -25.52
CA GLU A 180 11.68 3.04 -25.50
C GLU A 180 12.65 3.92 -24.66
N PRO A 181 13.48 3.29 -23.83
CA PRO A 181 13.42 1.89 -23.41
C PRO A 181 12.20 1.63 -22.51
N PRO A 182 11.60 0.42 -22.56
CA PRO A 182 10.42 0.10 -21.76
C PRO A 182 10.73 0.13 -20.27
N ARG A 183 9.87 0.75 -19.48
CA ARG A 183 10.01 0.85 -18.01
C ARG A 183 8.86 0.13 -17.34
N TYR A 184 9.15 -1.01 -16.74
CA TYR A 184 8.16 -1.80 -16.02
C TYR A 184 7.75 -1.12 -14.72
N SER A 185 6.47 -1.21 -14.40
CA SER A 185 5.87 -0.75 -13.16
C SER A 185 4.90 -1.81 -12.62
N ASN A 186 4.79 -1.86 -11.31
CA ASN A 186 3.89 -2.74 -10.61
C ASN A 186 2.84 -1.92 -9.89
N ARG A 187 1.66 -2.49 -9.72
CA ARG A 187 0.54 -1.82 -9.07
C ARG A 187 -0.35 -2.82 -8.34
N ILE A 188 -1.27 -2.29 -7.56
CA ILE A 188 -2.35 -3.06 -6.94
C ILE A 188 -3.52 -2.11 -6.67
N HIS A 189 -4.75 -2.58 -6.85
CA HIS A 189 -5.93 -1.80 -6.51
C HIS A 189 -6.08 -1.68 -4.98
N ARG A 190 -6.53 -0.50 -4.50
CA ARG A 190 -6.69 -0.23 -3.07
C ARG A 190 -7.63 -1.21 -2.36
N ASP A 191 -8.67 -1.70 -3.05
CA ASP A 191 -9.58 -2.69 -2.48
C ASP A 191 -8.90 -4.06 -2.33
N ASP A 192 -7.99 -4.42 -3.26
CA ASP A 192 -7.18 -5.63 -3.12
C ASP A 192 -6.12 -5.49 -2.02
N CYS A 193 -5.61 -4.27 -1.78
CA CYS A 193 -4.74 -4.04 -0.61
C CYS A 193 -5.50 -4.33 0.70
N ALA A 194 -6.70 -3.79 0.84
CA ALA A 194 -7.54 -4.01 2.02
C ALA A 194 -7.96 -5.49 2.14
N GLY A 195 -8.44 -6.06 1.05
CA GLY A 195 -8.84 -7.47 1.00
C GLY A 195 -7.71 -8.43 1.35
N LEU A 196 -6.48 -8.18 0.87
CA LEU A 196 -5.31 -8.99 1.21
C LEU A 196 -4.99 -8.92 2.71
N LEU A 197 -5.02 -7.73 3.32
CA LEU A 197 -4.80 -7.58 4.76
C LEU A 197 -5.85 -8.36 5.54
N CYS A 198 -7.13 -8.21 5.23
CA CYS A 198 -8.23 -8.94 5.88
C CYS A 198 -8.08 -10.46 5.70
N HIS A 199 -7.75 -10.93 4.49
CA HIS A 199 -7.50 -12.33 4.21
C HIS A 199 -6.37 -12.90 5.08
N LEU A 200 -5.22 -12.22 5.15
CA LEU A 200 -4.10 -12.68 5.97
C LEU A 200 -4.44 -12.71 7.47
N LEU A 201 -5.18 -11.71 7.96
CA LEU A 201 -5.68 -11.69 9.34
C LEU A 201 -6.62 -12.87 9.62
N ALA A 202 -7.57 -13.13 8.72
CA ALA A 202 -8.49 -14.26 8.84
C ALA A 202 -7.74 -15.61 8.87
N ARG A 203 -6.66 -15.75 8.07
CA ARG A 203 -5.81 -16.95 8.11
C ARG A 203 -5.14 -17.15 9.46
N VAL A 204 -4.58 -16.07 10.05
CA VAL A 204 -4.01 -16.16 11.40
C VAL A 204 -5.08 -16.45 12.44
N ALA A 205 -6.26 -15.85 12.32
CA ALA A 205 -7.41 -16.15 13.20
C ALA A 205 -7.80 -17.62 13.15
N ALA A 206 -7.67 -18.25 11.96
CA ALA A 206 -7.88 -19.69 11.76
C ALA A 206 -6.67 -20.56 12.16
N GLY A 207 -5.62 -20.00 12.77
CA GLY A 207 -4.44 -20.74 13.24
C GLY A 207 -3.36 -20.98 12.18
N VAL A 208 -3.45 -20.37 11.00
CA VAL A 208 -2.45 -20.55 9.93
C VAL A 208 -1.29 -19.60 10.12
N SER A 209 -0.06 -20.10 10.02
CA SER A 209 1.15 -19.28 10.01
C SER A 209 1.33 -18.59 8.67
N LEU A 210 1.74 -17.31 8.71
CA LEU A 210 2.04 -16.52 7.52
C LEU A 210 3.52 -16.62 7.12
N ALA A 211 3.82 -16.34 5.85
CA ALA A 211 5.18 -16.03 5.45
C ALA A 211 5.64 -14.69 6.06
N PRO A 212 6.94 -14.51 6.28
CA PRO A 212 7.45 -13.26 6.86
C PRO A 212 7.24 -12.05 5.94
N VAL A 213 7.20 -12.25 4.63
CA VAL A 213 7.02 -11.17 3.63
C VAL A 213 6.05 -11.63 2.54
N TYR A 214 5.25 -10.71 2.03
CA TYR A 214 4.40 -10.86 0.84
C TYR A 214 4.56 -9.66 -0.08
N ASN A 215 4.64 -9.90 -1.39
CA ASN A 215 4.45 -8.86 -2.39
C ASN A 215 2.96 -8.64 -2.66
N GLY A 216 2.47 -7.47 -2.34
CA GLY A 216 1.13 -7.02 -2.66
C GLY A 216 1.13 -6.33 -4.03
N VAL A 217 1.02 -7.10 -5.11
CA VAL A 217 1.00 -6.61 -6.50
C VAL A 217 -0.04 -7.39 -7.31
N ASP A 218 -0.56 -6.76 -8.38
CA ASP A 218 -1.43 -7.43 -9.34
C ASP A 218 -0.67 -8.46 -10.21
N ASP A 219 -1.38 -9.14 -11.10
CA ASP A 219 -0.82 -10.21 -11.96
C ASP A 219 -0.08 -9.66 -13.18
N CYS A 220 -0.11 -8.33 -13.40
CA CYS A 220 0.34 -7.74 -14.67
C CYS A 220 1.38 -6.62 -14.46
N PRO A 221 2.65 -6.96 -14.15
CA PRO A 221 3.73 -5.98 -14.25
C PRO A 221 3.85 -5.54 -15.70
N ALA A 222 3.55 -4.29 -16.02
CA ALA A 222 3.48 -3.78 -17.40
C ALA A 222 4.44 -2.62 -17.62
N ALA A 223 4.85 -2.40 -18.87
CA ALA A 223 5.55 -1.18 -19.25
C ALA A 223 4.65 0.04 -18.99
N GLN A 224 5.21 1.10 -18.41
CA GLN A 224 4.41 2.29 -18.08
C GLN A 224 3.77 2.92 -19.32
N SER A 225 4.47 2.90 -20.46
CA SER A 225 3.95 3.37 -21.75
C SER A 225 2.75 2.57 -22.25
N GLU A 226 2.74 1.25 -22.01
CA GLU A 226 1.59 0.39 -22.35
C GLU A 226 0.36 0.78 -21.53
N VAL A 227 0.55 0.98 -20.21
CA VAL A 227 -0.53 1.41 -19.32
C VAL A 227 -1.05 2.79 -19.69
N ASP A 228 -0.15 3.72 -19.98
CA ASP A 228 -0.49 5.08 -20.38
C ASP A 228 -1.30 5.09 -21.69
N SER A 229 -0.88 4.31 -22.69
CA SER A 229 -1.57 4.19 -23.97
C SER A 229 -2.98 3.59 -23.82
N TRP A 230 -3.08 2.54 -23.03
CA TRP A 230 -4.38 1.92 -22.74
C TRP A 230 -5.31 2.89 -22.01
N LEU A 231 -4.82 3.62 -21.01
CA LEU A 231 -5.61 4.61 -20.28
C LEU A 231 -6.07 5.77 -21.19
N ALA A 232 -5.18 6.29 -22.02
CA ALA A 232 -5.55 7.35 -22.98
C ALA A 232 -6.68 6.87 -23.91
N ALA A 233 -6.59 5.67 -24.44
CA ALA A 233 -7.63 5.07 -25.27
C ALA A 233 -8.94 4.86 -24.49
N ALA A 234 -8.89 4.30 -23.28
CA ALA A 234 -10.05 4.08 -22.42
C ALA A 234 -10.76 5.38 -22.01
N MET A 235 -10.03 6.48 -21.95
CA MET A 235 -10.56 7.82 -21.65
C MET A 235 -11.02 8.59 -22.90
N GLY A 236 -10.93 7.99 -24.10
CA GLY A 236 -11.27 8.63 -25.36
C GLY A 236 -10.36 9.80 -25.73
N LEU A 237 -9.14 9.84 -25.19
CA LEU A 237 -8.19 10.91 -25.46
C LEU A 237 -7.39 10.59 -26.74
N PRO A 238 -7.10 11.62 -27.58
CA PRO A 238 -6.28 11.41 -28.76
C PRO A 238 -4.87 10.96 -28.35
N PHE A 239 -4.40 9.91 -29.01
CA PHE A 239 -3.03 9.46 -28.82
C PHE A 239 -2.07 10.54 -29.33
N ARG A 240 -1.37 11.20 -28.43
CA ARG A 240 -0.24 12.06 -28.76
C ARG A 240 1.03 11.27 -28.47
N ALA A 241 1.83 11.05 -29.50
CA ALA A 241 3.17 10.47 -29.29
C ALA A 241 3.89 11.29 -28.21
N PRO A 242 4.63 10.63 -27.29
CA PRO A 242 5.39 11.36 -26.27
C PRO A 242 6.27 12.42 -26.94
N LEU A 243 6.23 13.63 -26.46
CA LEU A 243 7.15 14.69 -26.89
C LEU A 243 8.55 14.25 -26.43
N THR A 244 9.30 13.62 -27.32
CA THR A 244 10.70 13.21 -27.09
C THR A 244 11.66 14.41 -27.13
N ALA A 245 11.18 15.61 -27.49
CA ALA A 245 11.96 16.81 -27.61
C ALA A 245 11.65 17.78 -26.45
N GLY A 246 12.60 17.96 -25.54
CA GLY A 246 12.67 19.13 -24.67
C GLY A 246 12.53 18.95 -23.16
N MET A 247 12.38 17.74 -22.61
CA MET A 247 12.50 17.57 -21.16
C MET A 247 13.97 17.41 -20.77
N PRO A 248 14.46 18.12 -19.73
CA PRO A 248 15.83 17.90 -19.25
C PRO A 248 16.02 16.45 -18.86
N ALA A 249 17.04 15.81 -19.43
CA ALA A 249 17.45 14.45 -19.09
C ALA A 249 17.90 14.42 -17.62
N GLY A 250 17.01 14.16 -16.69
CA GLY A 250 17.31 14.10 -15.25
C GLY A 250 16.07 14.05 -14.38
N THR A 251 15.09 14.91 -14.62
CA THR A 251 13.93 15.06 -13.73
C THR A 251 12.95 13.88 -13.78
N PHE A 252 12.84 13.18 -14.91
CA PHE A 252 12.02 11.99 -15.06
C PHE A 252 12.77 10.70 -14.66
N GLN A 253 14.11 10.73 -14.74
CA GLN A 253 14.97 9.55 -14.61
C GLN A 253 15.15 9.09 -13.15
N GLU A 254 15.31 9.98 -12.20
CA GLU A 254 15.56 9.61 -10.79
C GLU A 254 14.30 9.15 -10.05
N ALA A 255 13.17 9.81 -10.25
CA ALA A 255 11.91 9.45 -9.59
C ALA A 255 11.35 8.09 -10.07
N THR A 256 11.70 7.66 -11.29
CA THR A 256 11.18 6.45 -11.93
C THR A 256 12.10 5.23 -11.82
N SER A 257 13.41 5.42 -11.53
CA SER A 257 14.40 4.32 -11.45
C SER A 257 14.04 3.30 -10.36
N ALA A 258 13.60 3.75 -9.20
CA ALA A 258 13.27 2.87 -8.08
C ALA A 258 12.10 1.90 -8.35
N GLY A 259 11.26 2.17 -9.34
CA GLY A 259 10.10 1.35 -9.72
C GLY A 259 10.36 0.36 -10.85
N HIS A 260 11.49 0.48 -11.57
CA HIS A 260 11.77 -0.30 -12.76
C HIS A 260 12.16 -1.76 -12.44
N LYS A 261 11.16 -2.58 -12.20
CA LYS A 261 11.25 -4.02 -11.93
C LYS A 261 9.93 -4.71 -12.21
N ARG A 262 9.90 -6.03 -12.15
CA ARG A 262 8.69 -6.86 -12.19
C ARG A 262 8.62 -7.66 -10.88
N CYS A 263 7.56 -7.49 -10.12
CA CYS A 263 7.41 -8.18 -8.84
C CYS A 263 6.52 -9.42 -9.00
N SER A 264 6.99 -10.54 -8.49
CA SER A 264 6.21 -11.78 -8.40
C SER A 264 5.23 -11.68 -7.22
N ASN A 265 3.98 -12.09 -7.44
CA ASN A 265 2.94 -12.20 -6.39
C ASN A 265 2.62 -13.67 -6.09
N ARG A 266 3.53 -14.58 -6.39
CA ARG A 266 3.31 -16.02 -6.20
C ARG A 266 2.95 -16.38 -4.76
N LEU A 267 3.55 -15.73 -3.75
CA LEU A 267 3.20 -15.98 -2.35
C LEU A 267 1.81 -15.43 -1.98
N LEU A 268 1.40 -14.31 -2.57
CA LEU A 268 0.03 -13.79 -2.44
C LEU A 268 -0.97 -14.86 -2.89
N HIS A 269 -0.83 -15.40 -4.10
CA HIS A 269 -1.69 -16.46 -4.62
C HIS A 269 -1.61 -17.75 -3.79
N LYS A 270 -0.40 -18.14 -3.36
CA LYS A 270 -0.19 -19.31 -2.48
C LYS A 270 -0.86 -19.14 -1.12
N SER A 271 -1.08 -17.91 -0.66
CA SER A 271 -1.88 -17.65 0.54
C SER A 271 -3.36 -18.02 0.36
N GLY A 272 -3.83 -18.18 -0.88
CA GLY A 272 -5.23 -18.41 -1.22
C GLY A 272 -6.00 -17.14 -1.56
N TYR A 273 -5.36 -15.95 -1.49
CA TYR A 273 -5.99 -14.70 -1.89
C TYR A 273 -6.27 -14.68 -3.40
N ARG A 274 -7.43 -14.16 -3.77
CA ARG A 274 -7.83 -13.94 -5.17
C ARG A 274 -8.01 -12.46 -5.40
N LEU A 275 -7.23 -11.90 -6.34
CA LEU A 275 -7.34 -10.51 -6.71
C LEU A 275 -8.71 -10.23 -7.34
N ARG A 276 -9.39 -9.18 -6.85
CA ARG A 276 -10.60 -8.63 -7.46
C ARG A 276 -10.28 -7.89 -8.75
N TYR A 277 -9.10 -7.26 -8.77
CA TYR A 277 -8.58 -6.50 -9.92
C TYR A 277 -7.22 -7.08 -10.34
N PRO A 278 -7.22 -8.19 -11.09
CA PRO A 278 -5.99 -8.95 -11.40
C PRO A 278 -5.03 -8.19 -12.32
N ASP A 279 -5.50 -7.19 -13.04
CA ASP A 279 -4.68 -6.31 -13.86
C ASP A 279 -5.19 -4.86 -13.88
N TYR A 280 -4.36 -3.96 -14.41
CA TYR A 280 -4.67 -2.55 -14.48
C TYR A 280 -5.88 -2.23 -15.37
N ARG A 281 -6.20 -3.09 -16.37
CA ARG A 281 -7.34 -2.87 -17.28
C ARG A 281 -8.64 -3.05 -16.54
N VAL A 282 -8.75 -4.13 -15.78
CA VAL A 282 -9.92 -4.40 -14.92
C VAL A 282 -10.05 -3.31 -13.85
N GLY A 283 -8.94 -2.99 -13.17
CA GLY A 283 -8.98 -2.03 -12.06
C GLY A 283 -9.26 -0.59 -12.51
N TYR A 284 -8.54 -0.07 -13.51
CA TYR A 284 -8.83 1.27 -14.02
C TYR A 284 -10.15 1.34 -14.78
N GLY A 285 -10.57 0.26 -15.44
CA GLY A 285 -11.91 0.17 -16.06
C GLY A 285 -12.99 0.43 -15.02
N ALA A 286 -12.90 -0.21 -13.85
CA ALA A 286 -13.83 0.03 -12.74
C ALA A 286 -13.78 1.48 -12.21
N VAL A 287 -12.57 2.06 -12.07
CA VAL A 287 -12.40 3.46 -11.65
C VAL A 287 -13.05 4.44 -12.63
N LEU A 288 -12.83 4.23 -13.93
CA LEU A 288 -13.39 5.10 -14.97
C LEU A 288 -14.91 4.97 -15.04
N ALA A 289 -15.47 3.77 -14.93
CA ALA A 289 -16.90 3.53 -14.88
C ALA A 289 -17.57 4.22 -13.68
N ALA A 290 -16.98 4.13 -12.49
CA ALA A 290 -17.48 4.80 -11.29
C ALA A 290 -17.43 6.33 -11.43
N ALA A 291 -16.40 6.90 -12.05
CA ALA A 291 -16.30 8.33 -12.31
C ALA A 291 -17.34 8.82 -13.31
N GLY A 292 -17.62 8.04 -14.38
CA GLY A 292 -18.67 8.35 -15.37
C GLY A 292 -20.07 8.31 -14.76
N ALA A 293 -20.35 7.34 -13.89
CA ALA A 293 -21.62 7.25 -13.18
C ALA A 293 -21.85 8.44 -12.23
N ALA A 294 -20.79 8.90 -11.54
CA ALA A 294 -20.88 10.05 -10.65
C ALA A 294 -21.17 11.37 -11.39
N THR A 295 -20.60 11.57 -12.59
CA THR A 295 -20.87 12.75 -13.42
C THR A 295 -22.29 12.72 -13.99
N ALA A 296 -22.82 11.56 -14.37
CA ALA A 296 -24.19 11.41 -14.87
C ALA A 296 -25.23 11.67 -13.77
N ALA A 297 -24.98 11.26 -12.53
CA ALA A 297 -25.87 11.50 -11.40
C ALA A 297 -25.90 12.97 -10.94
N GLY A 298 -24.80 13.72 -11.15
CA GLY A 298 -24.71 15.15 -10.81
C GLY A 298 -25.30 16.11 -11.84
N SER A 299 -25.68 15.61 -13.04
CA SER A 299 -26.26 16.38 -14.14
C SER A 299 -27.80 16.24 -14.28
N GLY A 300 -28.49 15.82 -13.21
CA GLY A 300 -29.94 15.83 -13.14
C GLY A 300 -30.50 17.27 -13.23
N PRO A 301 -31.64 17.50 -13.91
CA PRO A 301 -32.13 18.84 -14.21
C PRO A 301 -32.45 19.59 -12.92
N GLY A 302 -31.82 20.80 -12.78
CA GLY A 302 -32.19 21.81 -11.80
C GLY A 302 -33.52 22.48 -12.16
#